data_0e223bdd450627b9b31c8caf791d8f0d
#
_entry.id   0e223bdd450627b9b31c8caf791d8f0d
#
_cell.length_a   1.000
_cell.length_b   1.000
_cell.length_c   1.000
_cell.angle_alpha   90.00
_cell.angle_beta   90.00
_cell.angle_gamma   90.00
#
_symmetry.space_group_name_H-M   'P 1'
#
loop_
_entity.id
_entity.type
_entity.pdbx_description
1 polymer ?
#
loop_
_entity_poly.entity_id
_entity_poly.type
_entity_poly.pdbx_seq_one_letter_code
_entity_poly.pdbx_strand_id
1 'polypeptide(L)'
;MKLILYKTKSWLMAATFFSVCLLLLNTVLLAQKDSISLTEEATAPAKVKPVKNTFQSVWISDNQTVMVPVKGTMEMDIMHRFGTWNNGYEDFWGFFAPSNIRIGISYVPMNKLNVGIGFTKTTAAVIPQASTSSVSGPLWDGNLKYSIITQTKGKYPVSVSYYVNASYNTKKDPNNEVYRYWSDRISYFHQILIARKVTDKLSVQVAPSLSHHNAVNGYYTKLNDSTLKINRSMEFEHFAVALSARYKLTDVTSVMINYDQPITKHATKNPNPSLSLGVEFTTSSHSFQLFFTNFYFLNPAINNMYNSNNPFTYTDKSTDDPNTANLIESTIVKGGRFLIGFNITRLWNY
;
A
#
# COMPACT_ATOMS: atom_id res chain seq x y z
N MET A 1 16.77 -9.72 -30.04
CA MET A 1 17.01 -10.88 -29.15
C MET A 1 17.40 -10.50 -27.70
N LYS A 2 17.61 -9.23 -27.36
CA LYS A 2 17.93 -8.77 -25.97
C LYS A 2 16.70 -8.45 -25.09
N LEU A 3 15.51 -8.33 -25.67
CA LEU A 3 14.28 -7.99 -24.92
C LEU A 3 13.72 -9.16 -24.08
N ILE A 4 14.04 -10.40 -24.45
CA ILE A 4 13.52 -11.61 -23.77
C ILE A 4 14.24 -11.86 -22.44
N LEU A 5 15.51 -11.49 -22.34
CA LEU A 5 16.31 -11.70 -21.12
C LEU A 5 15.94 -10.78 -19.94
N TYR A 6 15.33 -9.62 -20.21
CA TYR A 6 14.91 -8.68 -19.18
C TYR A 6 13.55 -9.06 -18.53
N LYS A 7 12.64 -9.65 -19.33
CA LYS A 7 11.37 -10.21 -18.80
C LYS A 7 11.59 -11.40 -17.88
N THR A 8 12.63 -12.21 -18.13
CA THR A 8 12.92 -13.40 -17.33
C THR A 8 13.54 -13.07 -15.97
N LYS A 9 14.34 -11.99 -15.84
CA LYS A 9 14.97 -11.63 -14.55
C LYS A 9 13.99 -11.10 -13.51
N SER A 10 12.99 -10.31 -13.91
CA SER A 10 11.99 -9.80 -12.95
C SER A 10 11.02 -10.90 -12.49
N TRP A 11 10.68 -11.82 -13.38
CA TRP A 11 9.87 -13.00 -13.07
C TRP A 11 10.63 -14.00 -12.18
N LEU A 12 11.92 -14.20 -12.43
CA LEU A 12 12.77 -15.06 -11.59
C LEU A 12 12.93 -14.48 -10.17
N MET A 13 13.12 -13.17 -10.02
CA MET A 13 13.20 -12.56 -8.69
C MET A 13 11.86 -12.62 -7.93
N ALA A 14 10.74 -12.40 -8.61
CA ALA A 14 9.42 -12.56 -8.00
C ALA A 14 9.14 -14.03 -7.66
N ALA A 15 9.50 -14.96 -8.52
CA ALA A 15 9.33 -16.40 -8.31
C ALA A 15 10.26 -16.94 -7.21
N THR A 16 11.52 -16.50 -7.15
CA THR A 16 12.45 -16.88 -6.07
C THR A 16 12.03 -16.30 -4.75
N PHE A 17 11.54 -15.07 -4.71
CA PHE A 17 11.03 -14.45 -3.51
C PHE A 17 9.75 -15.15 -2.99
N PHE A 18 8.83 -15.47 -3.90
CA PHE A 18 7.61 -16.23 -3.57
C PHE A 18 7.96 -17.66 -3.10
N SER A 19 8.96 -18.29 -3.71
CA SER A 19 9.46 -19.62 -3.32
C SER A 19 10.14 -19.60 -1.95
N VAL A 20 10.91 -18.56 -1.62
CA VAL A 20 11.52 -18.37 -0.30
C VAL A 20 10.46 -18.13 0.78
N CYS A 21 9.42 -17.34 0.47
CA CYS A 21 8.28 -17.15 1.39
C CYS A 21 7.50 -18.46 1.60
N LEU A 22 7.31 -19.26 0.55
CA LEU A 22 6.67 -20.59 0.66
C LEU A 22 7.55 -21.58 1.45
N LEU A 23 8.87 -21.56 1.26
CA LEU A 23 9.82 -22.39 2.00
C LEU A 23 9.86 -22.00 3.48
N LEU A 24 9.85 -20.72 3.82
CA LEU A 24 9.76 -20.25 5.20
C LEU A 24 8.43 -20.64 5.85
N LEU A 25 7.33 -20.67 5.10
CA LEU A 25 6.05 -21.20 5.57
C LEU A 25 6.09 -22.71 5.84
N ASN A 26 6.79 -23.48 5.02
CA ASN A 26 6.90 -24.95 5.17
C ASN A 26 7.85 -25.36 6.30
N THR A 27 8.97 -24.67 6.51
CA THR A 27 9.90 -24.99 7.62
C THR A 27 9.26 -24.74 8.98
N VAL A 28 8.36 -23.75 9.07
CA VAL A 28 7.60 -23.49 10.32
C VAL A 28 6.47 -24.51 10.53
N LEU A 29 5.94 -25.11 9.46
CA LEU A 29 4.96 -26.23 9.55
C LEU A 29 5.61 -27.52 10.05
N LEU A 30 6.87 -27.79 9.70
CA LEU A 30 7.59 -28.98 10.12
C LEU A 30 8.06 -28.89 11.58
N ALA A 31 8.44 -27.70 12.06
CA ALA A 31 8.85 -27.48 13.46
C ALA A 31 7.70 -27.65 14.49
N GLN A 32 6.45 -27.73 14.05
CA GLN A 32 5.28 -27.94 14.91
C GLN A 32 4.92 -29.41 15.11
N LYS A 33 5.60 -30.34 14.41
CA LYS A 33 5.25 -31.76 14.43
C LYS A 33 5.94 -32.58 15.54
N ASP A 34 6.99 -32.04 16.17
CA ASP A 34 7.84 -32.80 17.08
C ASP A 34 7.52 -32.64 18.58
N SER A 35 6.37 -32.10 18.95
CA SER A 35 6.01 -31.96 20.37
C SER A 35 4.61 -32.55 20.70
N ILE A 36 4.30 -33.73 20.19
CA ILE A 36 3.17 -34.50 20.71
C ILE A 36 3.70 -35.68 21.53
N SER A 37 3.89 -35.46 22.82
CA SER A 37 3.96 -36.57 23.78
C SER A 37 2.54 -37.00 24.13
N LEU A 38 2.28 -38.27 23.90
CA LEU A 38 1.06 -38.97 24.24
C LEU A 38 0.89 -39.03 25.75
N THR A 39 -0.13 -38.41 26.27
CA THR A 39 -0.77 -38.80 27.52
C THR A 39 -2.28 -38.65 27.31
N GLU A 40 -2.95 -39.77 27.14
CA GLU A 40 -4.41 -39.87 27.08
C GLU A 40 -5.00 -39.60 28.46
N GLU A 41 -5.68 -38.49 28.63
CA GLU A 41 -6.83 -38.34 29.49
C GLU A 41 -7.94 -37.68 28.68
N ALA A 42 -9.04 -38.38 28.53
CA ALA A 42 -10.23 -37.94 27.79
C ALA A 42 -10.95 -36.80 28.53
N THR A 43 -10.40 -35.58 28.40
CA THR A 43 -11.12 -34.35 28.72
C THR A 43 -11.68 -33.75 27.43
N ALA A 44 -12.94 -33.28 27.50
CA ALA A 44 -13.62 -32.63 26.38
C ALA A 44 -12.67 -31.67 25.65
N PRO A 45 -12.62 -31.64 24.29
CA PRO A 45 -11.65 -30.87 23.53
C PRO A 45 -11.74 -29.42 23.93
N ALA A 46 -10.66 -28.91 24.55
CA ALA A 46 -10.53 -27.50 24.94
C ALA A 46 -10.81 -26.64 23.71
N LYS A 47 -11.77 -25.69 23.79
CA LYS A 47 -12.07 -24.75 22.69
C LYS A 47 -10.79 -23.99 22.35
N VAL A 48 -10.18 -24.32 21.22
CA VAL A 48 -8.93 -23.70 20.75
C VAL A 48 -9.23 -22.23 20.45
N LYS A 49 -8.58 -21.32 21.19
CA LYS A 49 -8.80 -19.88 21.05
C LYS A 49 -7.99 -19.34 19.87
N PRO A 50 -8.56 -18.41 19.06
CA PRO A 50 -7.82 -17.70 18.05
C PRO A 50 -6.62 -16.94 18.64
N VAL A 51 -5.56 -16.77 17.84
CA VAL A 51 -4.42 -15.96 18.21
C VAL A 51 -4.86 -14.51 18.38
N LYS A 52 -4.60 -13.97 19.55
CA LYS A 52 -4.97 -12.58 19.87
C LYS A 52 -3.96 -11.62 19.21
N ASN A 53 -4.47 -10.61 18.50
CA ASN A 53 -3.71 -9.48 17.99
C ASN A 53 -2.50 -9.89 17.13
N THR A 54 -2.73 -10.42 15.92
CA THR A 54 -1.68 -10.59 14.91
C THR A 54 -1.00 -9.25 14.63
N PHE A 55 -1.77 -8.16 14.47
CA PHE A 55 -1.32 -6.78 14.53
C PHE A 55 -2.12 -6.04 15.62
N GLN A 56 -1.61 -4.93 16.11
CA GLN A 56 -2.30 -4.14 17.13
C GLN A 56 -3.04 -2.94 16.54
N SER A 57 -2.62 -2.48 15.36
CA SER A 57 -3.28 -1.42 14.61
C SER A 57 -3.95 -1.97 13.35
N VAL A 58 -5.00 -1.29 12.92
CA VAL A 58 -5.72 -1.53 11.66
C VAL A 58 -4.85 -1.18 10.46
N TRP A 59 -3.90 -0.25 10.66
CA TRP A 59 -2.95 0.22 9.66
C TRP A 59 -1.51 -0.16 10.00
N ILE A 60 -0.70 -0.40 8.99
CA ILE A 60 0.76 -0.45 9.05
C ILE A 60 1.31 0.42 7.92
N SER A 61 1.77 1.62 8.28
CA SER A 61 2.14 2.69 7.34
C SER A 61 0.98 3.07 6.40
N ASP A 62 0.98 2.63 5.15
CA ASP A 62 -0.06 2.88 4.14
C ASP A 62 -0.92 1.65 3.81
N ASN A 63 -0.56 0.49 4.35
CA ASN A 63 -1.33 -0.74 4.15
C ASN A 63 -2.29 -1.05 5.30
N GLN A 64 -3.37 -1.72 4.96
CA GLN A 64 -4.24 -2.34 5.95
C GLN A 64 -3.57 -3.57 6.57
N THR A 65 -3.91 -3.88 7.82
CA THR A 65 -3.57 -5.15 8.44
C THR A 65 -4.77 -6.10 8.45
N VAL A 66 -4.53 -7.38 8.74
CA VAL A 66 -5.63 -8.35 8.91
C VAL A 66 -6.55 -8.04 10.08
N MET A 67 -6.18 -7.09 10.94
CA MET A 67 -6.94 -6.73 12.12
C MET A 67 -8.31 -6.12 11.75
N VAL A 68 -9.37 -6.69 12.28
CA VAL A 68 -10.70 -6.11 12.34
C VAL A 68 -11.05 -5.98 13.82
N PRO A 69 -11.38 -4.78 14.30
CA PRO A 69 -11.79 -4.57 15.69
C PRO A 69 -13.06 -5.36 16.05
N VAL A 70 -13.40 -5.43 17.33
CA VAL A 70 -14.61 -6.12 17.79
C VAL A 70 -15.86 -5.35 17.37
N LYS A 71 -16.99 -6.08 17.25
CA LYS A 71 -18.30 -5.47 16.95
C LYS A 71 -18.61 -4.29 17.87
N GLY A 72 -19.17 -3.22 17.32
CA GLY A 72 -19.51 -2.00 18.03
C GLY A 72 -18.37 -1.00 18.13
N THR A 73 -17.14 -1.37 17.68
CA THR A 73 -16.01 -0.42 17.70
C THR A 73 -16.18 0.61 16.59
N MET A 74 -16.04 1.87 16.96
CA MET A 74 -15.80 3.00 16.06
C MET A 74 -14.30 3.30 16.03
N GLU A 75 -13.77 3.61 14.87
CA GLU A 75 -12.38 3.98 14.64
C GLU A 75 -12.32 5.33 13.95
N MET A 76 -11.39 6.19 14.37
CA MET A 76 -10.99 7.38 13.64
C MET A 76 -9.51 7.26 13.33
N ASP A 77 -9.13 7.54 12.10
CA ASP A 77 -7.75 7.62 11.66
C ASP A 77 -7.43 9.01 11.09
N ILE A 78 -6.26 9.52 11.44
CA ILE A 78 -5.64 10.70 10.88
C ILE A 78 -4.30 10.28 10.33
N MET A 79 -4.12 10.46 9.02
CA MET A 79 -2.86 10.14 8.34
C MET A 79 -2.28 11.41 7.75
N HIS A 80 -0.97 11.58 7.90
CA HIS A 80 -0.27 12.74 7.39
C HIS A 80 1.02 12.32 6.70
N ARG A 81 1.32 12.94 5.54
CA ARG A 81 2.59 12.83 4.84
C ARG A 81 3.13 14.22 4.59
N PHE A 82 4.31 14.49 5.11
CA PHE A 82 5.04 15.72 4.85
C PHE A 82 5.59 15.71 3.42
N GLY A 83 6.22 16.79 2.99
CA GLY A 83 6.94 16.81 1.72
C GLY A 83 8.24 15.98 1.77
N THR A 84 8.87 15.79 0.63
CA THR A 84 10.16 15.09 0.55
C THR A 84 11.27 15.96 1.15
N TRP A 85 12.25 15.35 1.81
CA TRP A 85 13.35 16.04 2.48
C TRP A 85 14.44 16.59 1.54
N ASN A 86 14.23 16.49 0.22
CA ASN A 86 15.26 16.77 -0.79
C ASN A 86 15.74 18.23 -0.84
N ASN A 87 14.90 19.17 -0.38
CA ASN A 87 15.26 20.58 -0.32
C ASN A 87 16.07 20.93 0.94
N GLY A 88 16.31 19.94 1.82
CA GLY A 88 17.10 20.12 3.02
C GLY A 88 16.54 21.20 3.94
N TYR A 89 17.36 22.15 4.31
CA TYR A 89 16.98 23.21 5.25
C TYR A 89 16.01 24.26 4.68
N GLU A 90 15.89 24.40 3.36
CA GLU A 90 15.02 25.40 2.72
C GLU A 90 13.54 25.21 3.08
N ASP A 91 13.08 23.95 3.17
CA ASP A 91 11.73 23.61 3.62
C ASP A 91 11.72 22.80 4.92
N PHE A 92 12.83 22.90 5.66
CA PHE A 92 13.05 22.17 6.91
C PHE A 92 12.80 20.67 6.73
N TRP A 93 13.51 20.04 5.77
CA TRP A 93 13.39 18.62 5.42
C TRP A 93 11.96 18.16 5.09
N GLY A 94 11.21 19.02 4.39
CA GLY A 94 9.86 18.75 3.93
C GLY A 94 8.75 19.06 4.94
N PHE A 95 9.04 19.51 6.16
CA PHE A 95 8.02 19.86 7.15
C PHE A 95 7.17 21.07 6.73
N PHE A 96 7.75 22.05 6.02
CA PHE A 96 7.06 23.22 5.50
C PHE A 96 6.64 23.08 4.03
N ALA A 97 6.96 21.95 3.39
CA ALA A 97 6.50 21.65 2.04
C ALA A 97 5.00 21.30 2.03
N PRO A 98 4.35 21.36 0.86
CA PRO A 98 2.98 20.88 0.70
C PRO A 98 2.82 19.44 1.22
N SER A 99 1.78 19.21 2.00
CA SER A 99 1.53 17.93 2.68
C SER A 99 0.20 17.31 2.26
N ASN A 100 0.06 16.01 2.51
CA ASN A 100 -1.19 15.27 2.35
C ASN A 100 -1.76 14.89 3.71
N ILE A 101 -3.06 15.07 3.88
CA ILE A 101 -3.80 14.67 5.07
C ILE A 101 -5.01 13.84 4.65
N ARG A 102 -5.22 12.71 5.34
CA ARG A 102 -6.45 11.93 5.27
C ARG A 102 -7.06 11.83 6.66
N ILE A 103 -8.37 12.01 6.73
CA ILE A 103 -9.19 11.73 7.91
C ILE A 103 -10.15 10.63 7.52
N GLY A 104 -10.20 9.57 8.31
CA GLY A 104 -11.10 8.45 8.13
C GLY A 104 -11.92 8.17 9.38
N ILE A 105 -13.12 7.65 9.18
CA ILE A 105 -13.97 7.11 10.23
C ILE A 105 -14.46 5.74 9.75
N SER A 106 -14.35 4.74 10.61
CA SER A 106 -14.89 3.42 10.34
C SER A 106 -15.65 2.85 11.53
N TYR A 107 -16.48 1.88 11.25
CA TYR A 107 -17.33 1.21 12.25
C TYR A 107 -17.42 -0.28 11.97
N VAL A 108 -17.56 -1.07 13.03
CA VAL A 108 -17.70 -2.52 12.98
C VAL A 108 -19.16 -2.91 13.30
N PRO A 109 -20.08 -2.97 12.28
CA PRO A 109 -21.50 -3.22 12.51
C PRO A 109 -21.78 -4.66 12.95
N MET A 110 -20.94 -5.58 12.51
CA MET A 110 -21.02 -7.00 12.86
C MET A 110 -19.63 -7.62 13.02
N ASN A 111 -19.57 -8.78 13.67
CA ASN A 111 -18.30 -9.48 13.83
C ASN A 111 -17.60 -9.68 12.48
N LYS A 112 -16.31 -9.40 12.43
CA LYS A 112 -15.42 -9.57 11.27
C LYS A 112 -15.60 -8.56 10.12
N LEU A 113 -16.53 -7.62 10.17
CA LEU A 113 -16.79 -6.64 9.14
C LEU A 113 -16.50 -5.23 9.66
N ASN A 114 -15.55 -4.53 9.04
CA ASN A 114 -15.29 -3.10 9.23
C ASN A 114 -15.70 -2.36 7.97
N VAL A 115 -16.43 -1.27 8.10
CA VAL A 115 -16.85 -0.37 7.01
C VAL A 115 -16.44 1.05 7.37
N GLY A 116 -15.98 1.82 6.39
CA GLY A 116 -15.50 3.16 6.67
C GLY A 116 -15.60 4.11 5.48
N ILE A 117 -15.45 5.37 5.79
CA ILE A 117 -15.33 6.47 4.83
C ILE A 117 -14.10 7.28 5.15
N GLY A 118 -13.49 7.87 4.15
CA GLY A 118 -12.33 8.73 4.30
C GLY A 118 -12.38 9.95 3.40
N PHE A 119 -11.66 10.94 3.81
CA PHE A 119 -11.51 12.20 3.09
C PHE A 119 -10.04 12.57 3.06
N THR A 120 -9.48 12.68 1.86
CA THR A 120 -8.08 13.04 1.64
C THR A 120 -8.00 14.38 0.94
N LYS A 121 -7.24 15.30 1.50
CA LYS A 121 -6.86 16.55 0.84
C LYS A 121 -5.39 16.45 0.44
N THR A 122 -5.15 16.45 -0.87
CA THR A 122 -3.81 16.45 -1.45
C THR A 122 -3.51 17.83 -1.98
N THR A 123 -2.39 18.40 -1.56
CA THR A 123 -1.91 19.71 -2.05
C THR A 123 -1.07 19.59 -3.31
N ALA A 124 -0.53 18.41 -3.60
CA ALA A 124 0.19 18.13 -4.84
C ALA A 124 -0.77 17.77 -5.99
N ALA A 125 -0.37 18.06 -7.22
CA ALA A 125 -1.06 17.56 -8.40
C ALA A 125 -1.00 16.02 -8.39
N VAL A 126 -2.13 15.37 -8.17
CA VAL A 126 -2.24 13.90 -8.10
C VAL A 126 -1.97 13.26 -9.46
N ILE A 127 -2.10 14.04 -10.53
CA ILE A 127 -1.80 13.63 -11.91
C ILE A 127 -0.72 14.57 -12.44
N PRO A 128 0.50 14.11 -12.70
CA PRO A 128 1.65 14.96 -13.04
C PRO A 128 1.55 15.79 -14.31
N GLN A 129 0.47 15.74 -15.09
CA GLN A 129 0.40 16.37 -16.41
C GLN A 129 -0.89 17.12 -16.76
N ALA A 130 -1.83 17.27 -15.86
CA ALA A 130 -2.87 18.27 -16.11
C ALA A 130 -2.22 19.64 -15.94
N SER A 131 -2.04 20.35 -17.09
CA SER A 131 -1.48 21.67 -17.20
C SER A 131 -1.77 22.56 -15.99
N THR A 132 -0.71 23.20 -15.47
CA THR A 132 -0.64 24.49 -14.72
C THR A 132 -1.73 24.90 -13.74
N SER A 133 -2.88 24.28 -13.64
CA SER A 133 -3.85 24.58 -12.60
C SER A 133 -3.68 23.64 -11.41
N SER A 134 -3.02 24.15 -10.39
CA SER A 134 -2.82 23.54 -9.07
C SER A 134 -4.11 23.34 -8.25
N VAL A 135 -5.22 23.02 -8.88
CA VAL A 135 -6.48 22.80 -8.17
C VAL A 135 -6.57 21.33 -7.76
N SER A 136 -5.97 21.03 -6.64
CA SER A 136 -6.19 19.77 -5.95
C SER A 136 -7.58 19.76 -5.34
N GLY A 137 -8.47 18.92 -5.86
CA GLY A 137 -9.75 18.63 -5.21
C GLY A 137 -9.56 17.58 -4.12
N PRO A 138 -10.44 17.54 -3.12
CA PRO A 138 -10.47 16.46 -2.16
C PRO A 138 -10.86 15.14 -2.83
N LEU A 139 -10.32 14.05 -2.28
CA LEU A 139 -10.66 12.70 -2.63
C LEU A 139 -11.51 12.09 -1.51
N TRP A 140 -12.69 11.61 -1.87
CA TRP A 140 -13.51 10.81 -0.97
C TRP A 140 -13.24 9.32 -1.21
N ASP A 141 -13.21 8.54 -0.15
CA ASP A 141 -13.11 7.09 -0.25
C ASP A 141 -14.10 6.38 0.67
N GLY A 142 -14.63 5.25 0.18
CA GLY A 142 -15.37 4.29 0.97
C GLY A 142 -14.60 3.00 1.04
N ASN A 143 -14.58 2.32 2.19
CA ASN A 143 -13.83 1.10 2.36
C ASN A 143 -14.61 0.04 3.15
N LEU A 144 -14.24 -1.21 2.89
CA LEU A 144 -14.76 -2.36 3.58
C LEU A 144 -13.63 -3.37 3.81
N LYS A 145 -13.56 -3.92 5.02
CA LYS A 145 -12.64 -5.01 5.36
C LYS A 145 -13.38 -6.14 6.04
N TYR A 146 -13.19 -7.35 5.54
CA TYR A 146 -13.81 -8.54 6.08
C TYR A 146 -12.77 -9.58 6.49
N SER A 147 -12.79 -10.02 7.75
CA SER A 147 -11.92 -11.06 8.27
C SER A 147 -12.49 -12.44 7.93
N ILE A 148 -11.84 -13.15 7.01
CA ILE A 148 -12.27 -14.47 6.51
C ILE A 148 -11.84 -15.55 7.50
N ILE A 149 -10.53 -15.59 7.80
CA ILE A 149 -9.90 -16.60 8.68
C ILE A 149 -9.08 -15.87 9.74
N THR A 150 -9.14 -16.36 10.98
CA THR A 150 -8.29 -15.90 12.06
C THR A 150 -7.32 -17.01 12.46
N GLN A 151 -6.04 -16.71 12.53
CA GLN A 151 -4.99 -17.65 12.95
C GLN A 151 -5.40 -18.31 14.26
N THR A 152 -5.35 -19.64 14.29
CA THR A 152 -5.77 -20.46 15.42
C THR A 152 -4.84 -21.65 15.53
N LYS A 153 -4.16 -21.80 16.69
CA LYS A 153 -3.19 -22.87 16.91
C LYS A 153 -3.84 -24.24 16.64
N GLY A 154 -3.18 -25.06 15.84
CA GLY A 154 -3.67 -26.39 15.48
C GLY A 154 -4.80 -26.44 14.45
N LYS A 155 -5.36 -25.29 14.00
CA LYS A 155 -6.46 -25.23 13.04
C LYS A 155 -6.13 -24.39 11.80
N TYR A 156 -5.76 -23.14 11.98
CA TYR A 156 -5.46 -22.21 10.89
C TYR A 156 -4.08 -21.55 11.11
N PRO A 157 -3.11 -21.78 10.22
CA PRO A 157 -1.74 -21.28 10.40
C PRO A 157 -1.61 -19.77 10.18
N VAL A 158 -2.55 -19.14 9.49
CA VAL A 158 -2.55 -17.72 9.13
C VAL A 158 -3.91 -17.07 9.37
N SER A 159 -3.92 -15.75 9.47
CA SER A 159 -5.13 -14.93 9.35
C SER A 159 -5.26 -14.42 7.92
N VAL A 160 -6.49 -14.39 7.41
CA VAL A 160 -6.80 -13.87 6.06
C VAL A 160 -7.95 -12.88 6.17
N SER A 161 -7.75 -11.70 5.58
CA SER A 161 -8.80 -10.69 5.44
C SER A 161 -8.84 -10.16 4.01
N TYR A 162 -9.99 -9.69 3.58
CA TYR A 162 -10.18 -9.01 2.32
C TYR A 162 -10.49 -7.55 2.57
N TYR A 163 -9.81 -6.66 1.85
CA TYR A 163 -10.00 -5.22 1.91
C TYR A 163 -10.35 -4.68 0.53
N VAL A 164 -11.32 -3.79 0.48
CA VAL A 164 -11.69 -3.05 -0.71
C VAL A 164 -11.84 -1.58 -0.38
N ASN A 165 -11.39 -0.72 -1.28
CA ASN A 165 -11.57 0.73 -1.21
C ASN A 165 -12.05 1.21 -2.59
N ALA A 166 -13.04 2.09 -2.59
CA ALA A 166 -13.49 2.82 -3.77
C ALA A 166 -13.34 4.31 -3.50
N SER A 167 -12.74 5.05 -4.42
CA SER A 167 -12.51 6.47 -4.22
C SER A 167 -13.04 7.31 -5.39
N TYR A 168 -13.48 8.53 -5.06
CA TYR A 168 -14.02 9.50 -6.00
C TYR A 168 -13.21 10.80 -5.92
N ASN A 169 -12.64 11.21 -7.05
CA ASN A 169 -11.82 12.41 -7.15
C ASN A 169 -12.70 13.60 -7.52
N THR A 170 -12.78 14.59 -6.62
CA THR A 170 -13.60 15.80 -6.82
C THR A 170 -12.84 16.96 -7.45
N LYS A 171 -11.62 16.74 -7.99
CA LYS A 171 -10.84 17.76 -8.66
C LYS A 171 -11.69 18.45 -9.73
N LYS A 172 -11.67 19.79 -9.74
CA LYS A 172 -12.33 20.58 -10.79
C LYS A 172 -11.64 20.33 -12.13
N ASP A 173 -12.42 20.08 -13.14
CA ASP A 173 -11.99 19.85 -14.52
C ASP A 173 -13.03 20.53 -15.45
N PRO A 174 -13.02 21.90 -15.51
CA PRO A 174 -14.06 22.67 -16.19
C PRO A 174 -14.12 22.42 -17.69
N ASN A 175 -13.01 21.98 -18.30
CA ASN A 175 -12.91 21.73 -19.73
C ASN A 175 -13.08 20.25 -20.10
N ASN A 176 -13.32 19.37 -19.11
CA ASN A 176 -13.37 17.91 -19.28
C ASN A 176 -12.10 17.34 -19.98
N GLU A 177 -10.93 17.88 -19.64
CA GLU A 177 -9.64 17.47 -20.22
C GLU A 177 -9.16 16.14 -19.67
N VAL A 178 -9.49 15.86 -18.39
CA VAL A 178 -9.07 14.65 -17.66
C VAL A 178 -10.24 13.69 -17.46
N TYR A 179 -11.41 14.22 -17.10
CA TYR A 179 -12.59 13.43 -16.75
C TYR A 179 -13.75 13.78 -17.68
N ARG A 180 -13.96 12.96 -18.70
CA ARG A 180 -15.07 13.14 -19.64
C ARG A 180 -16.42 12.78 -19.03
N TYR A 181 -16.42 11.72 -18.20
CA TYR A 181 -17.60 11.21 -17.51
C TYR A 181 -17.38 11.25 -15.99
N TRP A 182 -18.47 11.28 -15.23
CA TRP A 182 -18.38 11.20 -13.76
C TRP A 182 -17.69 9.91 -13.27
N SER A 183 -17.89 8.80 -14.01
CA SER A 183 -17.27 7.51 -13.73
C SER A 183 -15.74 7.54 -13.85
N ASP A 184 -15.17 8.40 -14.69
CA ASP A 184 -13.71 8.52 -14.88
C ASP A 184 -13.02 8.97 -13.60
N ARG A 185 -13.77 9.57 -12.67
CA ARG A 185 -13.30 10.05 -11.36
C ARG A 185 -13.15 8.95 -10.32
N ILE A 186 -13.58 7.72 -10.65
CA ILE A 186 -13.62 6.61 -9.72
C ILE A 186 -12.38 5.75 -9.89
N SER A 187 -11.80 5.36 -8.76
CA SER A 187 -10.77 4.32 -8.70
C SER A 187 -11.13 3.28 -7.64
N TYR A 188 -10.67 2.06 -7.85
CA TYR A 188 -10.91 0.92 -6.98
C TYR A 188 -9.60 0.31 -6.54
N PHE A 189 -9.60 -0.23 -5.32
CA PHE A 189 -8.48 -0.97 -4.77
C PHE A 189 -8.99 -2.22 -4.06
N HIS A 190 -8.39 -3.34 -4.38
CA HIS A 190 -8.68 -4.65 -3.79
C HIS A 190 -7.39 -5.23 -3.21
N GLN A 191 -7.45 -5.78 -2.01
CA GLN A 191 -6.28 -6.37 -1.36
C GLN A 191 -6.68 -7.60 -0.54
N ILE A 192 -5.91 -8.67 -0.71
CA ILE A 192 -6.01 -9.86 0.14
C ILE A 192 -4.87 -9.77 1.16
N LEU A 193 -5.23 -9.73 2.43
CA LEU A 193 -4.30 -9.62 3.54
C LEU A 193 -4.07 -11.01 4.12
N ILE A 194 -2.85 -11.52 4.08
CA ILE A 194 -2.47 -12.83 4.61
C ILE A 194 -1.38 -12.58 5.65
N ALA A 195 -1.69 -12.82 6.91
CA ALA A 195 -0.79 -12.50 8.00
C ALA A 195 -0.61 -13.65 8.98
N ARG A 196 0.54 -13.66 9.61
CA ARG A 196 0.90 -14.61 10.66
C ARG A 196 1.60 -13.93 11.81
N LYS A 197 1.15 -14.19 13.01
CA LYS A 197 1.92 -13.97 14.23
C LYS A 197 2.88 -15.15 14.36
N VAL A 198 4.14 -14.93 13.99
CA VAL A 198 5.20 -15.99 13.94
C VAL A 198 5.66 -16.31 15.35
N THR A 199 5.89 -15.28 16.17
CA THR A 199 6.22 -15.37 17.58
C THR A 199 5.37 -14.38 18.37
N ASP A 200 5.50 -14.32 19.69
CA ASP A 200 4.81 -13.30 20.50
C ASP A 200 5.27 -11.88 20.18
N LYS A 201 6.45 -11.73 19.57
CA LYS A 201 7.01 -10.44 19.20
C LYS A 201 6.94 -10.13 17.71
N LEU A 202 6.98 -11.13 16.82
CA LEU A 202 7.07 -10.95 15.37
C LEU A 202 5.76 -11.31 14.68
N SER A 203 5.23 -10.35 13.93
CA SER A 203 4.12 -10.54 13.00
C SER A 203 4.55 -10.13 11.60
N VAL A 204 4.12 -10.90 10.60
CA VAL A 204 4.41 -10.66 9.18
C VAL A 204 3.13 -10.74 8.37
N GLN A 205 3.09 -10.00 7.27
CA GLN A 205 1.95 -9.96 6.35
C GLN A 205 2.44 -9.89 4.91
N VAL A 206 1.75 -10.61 4.03
CA VAL A 206 1.84 -10.51 2.58
C VAL A 206 0.48 -10.07 2.08
N ALA A 207 0.45 -9.09 1.20
CA ALA A 207 -0.82 -8.52 0.74
C ALA A 207 -0.78 -8.20 -0.77
N PRO A 208 -1.13 -9.17 -1.64
CA PRO A 208 -1.37 -8.90 -3.06
C PRO A 208 -2.55 -7.94 -3.23
N SER A 209 -2.40 -7.00 -4.15
CA SER A 209 -3.37 -5.96 -4.42
C SER A 209 -3.58 -5.70 -5.90
N LEU A 210 -4.77 -5.22 -6.24
CA LEU A 210 -5.18 -4.75 -7.54
C LEU A 210 -5.72 -3.32 -7.39
N SER A 211 -5.12 -2.38 -8.09
CA SER A 211 -5.65 -1.02 -8.28
C SER A 211 -6.27 -0.92 -9.67
N HIS A 212 -7.44 -0.29 -9.77
CA HIS A 212 -8.10 0.01 -11.04
C HIS A 212 -8.47 1.49 -11.08
N HIS A 213 -8.16 2.15 -12.20
CA HIS A 213 -8.52 3.53 -12.46
C HIS A 213 -9.35 3.61 -13.74
N ASN A 214 -10.52 4.24 -13.68
CA ASN A 214 -11.37 4.40 -14.86
C ASN A 214 -10.79 5.41 -15.86
N ALA A 215 -9.90 6.30 -15.41
CA ALA A 215 -9.15 7.20 -16.28
C ALA A 215 -7.65 7.09 -15.98
N VAL A 216 -6.84 6.98 -17.01
CA VAL A 216 -5.38 6.93 -16.93
C VAL A 216 -4.76 7.96 -17.86
N ASN A 217 -3.52 8.34 -17.57
CA ASN A 217 -2.79 9.29 -18.40
C ASN A 217 -2.53 8.72 -19.81
N GLY A 218 -2.52 9.62 -20.80
CA GLY A 218 -2.13 9.34 -22.16
C GLY A 218 -0.97 10.23 -22.62
N TYR A 219 -0.42 9.91 -23.79
CA TYR A 219 0.56 10.72 -24.49
C TYR A 219 0.28 10.72 -25.98
N TYR A 220 0.75 11.76 -26.66
CA TYR A 220 0.59 11.90 -28.10
C TYR A 220 1.82 11.36 -28.82
N THR A 221 1.60 10.59 -29.91
CA THR A 221 2.61 10.27 -30.91
C THR A 221 2.23 10.91 -32.24
N LYS A 222 3.19 11.52 -32.91
CA LYS A 222 3.02 12.09 -34.23
C LYS A 222 3.05 10.97 -35.26
N LEU A 223 1.94 10.76 -35.98
CA LEU A 223 1.86 9.79 -37.08
C LEU A 223 2.40 10.38 -38.39
N ASN A 224 2.08 11.66 -38.64
CA ASN A 224 2.56 12.50 -39.73
C ASN A 224 2.45 13.95 -39.30
N ASP A 225 2.81 14.90 -40.18
CA ASP A 225 2.85 16.34 -39.80
C ASP A 225 1.51 16.92 -39.36
N SER A 226 0.40 16.28 -39.68
CA SER A 226 -0.96 16.79 -39.39
C SER A 226 -1.75 15.87 -38.45
N THR A 227 -1.26 14.68 -38.11
CA THR A 227 -2.04 13.69 -37.36
C THR A 227 -1.32 13.26 -36.10
N LEU A 228 -1.99 13.45 -34.96
CA LEU A 228 -1.56 12.98 -33.65
C LEU A 228 -2.39 11.76 -33.25
N LYS A 229 -1.73 10.73 -32.75
CA LYS A 229 -2.38 9.57 -32.14
C LYS A 229 -2.23 9.65 -30.63
N ILE A 230 -3.34 9.44 -29.91
CA ILE A 230 -3.33 9.32 -28.44
C ILE A 230 -3.04 7.87 -28.09
N ASN A 231 -2.05 7.66 -27.25
CA ASN A 231 -1.71 6.36 -26.68
C ASN A 231 -1.86 6.41 -25.15
N ARG A 232 -2.18 5.29 -24.52
CA ARG A 232 -2.22 5.19 -23.08
C ARG A 232 -0.79 5.13 -22.52
N SER A 233 -0.50 5.94 -21.51
CA SER A 233 0.76 5.87 -20.75
C SER A 233 0.78 4.71 -19.76
N MET A 234 -0.40 4.38 -19.22
CA MET A 234 -0.56 3.42 -18.14
C MET A 234 -1.70 2.46 -18.46
N GLU A 235 -1.64 1.25 -17.94
CA GLU A 235 -2.77 0.34 -17.93
C GLU A 235 -3.81 0.78 -16.90
N PHE A 236 -5.07 0.39 -17.08
CA PHE A 236 -6.14 0.69 -16.11
C PHE A 236 -5.97 -0.10 -14.83
N GLU A 237 -5.43 -1.31 -14.93
CA GLU A 237 -5.17 -2.23 -13.83
C GLU A 237 -3.69 -2.22 -13.44
N HIS A 238 -3.44 -2.18 -12.13
CA HIS A 238 -2.11 -2.28 -11.57
C HIS A 238 -2.07 -3.29 -10.43
N PHE A 239 -1.29 -4.33 -10.61
CA PHE A 239 -1.01 -5.35 -9.59
C PHE A 239 0.25 -4.97 -8.80
N ALA A 240 0.17 -5.12 -7.49
CA ALA A 240 1.30 -4.96 -6.58
C ALA A 240 1.24 -6.01 -5.46
N VAL A 241 2.35 -6.21 -4.78
CA VAL A 241 2.43 -7.08 -3.59
C VAL A 241 3.11 -6.32 -2.48
N ALA A 242 2.39 -6.14 -1.37
CA ALA A 242 2.92 -5.55 -0.15
C ALA A 242 3.47 -6.63 0.78
N LEU A 243 4.59 -6.32 1.43
CA LEU A 243 5.23 -7.11 2.47
C LEU A 243 5.36 -6.23 3.70
N SER A 244 4.80 -6.67 4.82
CA SER A 244 4.84 -5.89 6.05
C SER A 244 5.33 -6.77 7.20
N ALA A 245 6.09 -6.18 8.10
CA ALA A 245 6.49 -6.83 9.34
C ALA A 245 6.41 -5.84 10.51
N ARG A 246 6.07 -6.39 11.67
CA ARG A 246 6.01 -5.67 12.94
C ARG A 246 6.74 -6.48 14.00
N TYR A 247 7.70 -5.85 14.67
CA TYR A 247 8.44 -6.46 15.77
C TYR A 247 8.21 -5.69 17.07
N LYS A 248 7.65 -6.36 18.06
CA LYS A 248 7.33 -5.81 19.38
C LYS A 248 8.62 -5.69 20.21
N LEU A 249 8.98 -4.48 20.58
CA LEU A 249 10.12 -4.21 21.48
C LEU A 249 9.68 -4.25 22.94
N THR A 250 8.60 -3.55 23.25
CA THR A 250 7.96 -3.51 24.58
C THR A 250 6.45 -3.76 24.43
N ASP A 251 5.70 -3.74 25.51
CA ASP A 251 4.24 -3.90 25.43
C ASP A 251 3.54 -2.78 24.68
N VAL A 252 4.13 -1.60 24.63
CA VAL A 252 3.58 -0.42 23.98
C VAL A 252 4.32 0.01 22.71
N THR A 253 5.57 -0.46 22.50
CA THR A 253 6.43 0.01 21.41
C THR A 253 6.78 -1.13 20.48
N SER A 254 6.68 -0.88 19.17
CA SER A 254 7.11 -1.81 18.12
C SER A 254 7.83 -1.06 17.00
N VAL A 255 8.72 -1.76 16.32
CA VAL A 255 9.23 -1.31 15.01
C VAL A 255 8.41 -1.96 13.90
N MET A 256 8.27 -1.24 12.79
CA MET A 256 7.52 -1.70 11.64
C MET A 256 8.26 -1.38 10.35
N ILE A 257 8.08 -2.25 9.38
CA ILE A 257 8.55 -2.09 8.01
C ILE A 257 7.44 -2.47 7.04
N ASN A 258 7.33 -1.73 5.96
CA ASN A 258 6.46 -2.06 4.85
C ASN A 258 7.19 -1.85 3.52
N TYR A 259 6.98 -2.75 2.56
CA TYR A 259 7.54 -2.71 1.22
C TYR A 259 6.49 -3.15 0.22
N ASP A 260 6.14 -2.28 -0.73
CA ASP A 260 5.18 -2.58 -1.80
C ASP A 260 5.92 -2.65 -3.12
N GLN A 261 5.85 -3.81 -3.76
CA GLN A 261 6.45 -4.07 -5.05
C GLN A 261 5.42 -3.94 -6.17
N PRO A 262 5.54 -2.95 -7.06
CA PRO A 262 4.79 -2.90 -8.30
C PRO A 262 5.10 -4.10 -9.19
N ILE A 263 4.08 -4.76 -9.73
CA ILE A 263 4.20 -5.92 -10.62
C ILE A 263 3.87 -5.55 -12.06
N THR A 264 2.77 -4.82 -12.27
CA THR A 264 2.36 -4.38 -13.61
C THR A 264 3.37 -3.38 -14.18
N LYS A 265 3.72 -3.57 -15.44
CA LYS A 265 4.53 -2.63 -16.22
C LYS A 265 3.63 -1.81 -17.11
N HIS A 266 3.78 -0.51 -17.05
CA HIS A 266 3.10 0.48 -17.89
C HIS A 266 3.99 0.87 -19.08
N ALA A 267 3.39 1.47 -20.09
CA ALA A 267 4.13 1.93 -21.27
C ALA A 267 5.14 3.04 -20.91
N THR A 268 4.73 3.95 -20.01
CA THR A 268 5.58 5.03 -19.49
C THR A 268 5.26 5.22 -18.00
N LYS A 269 6.09 5.99 -17.28
CA LYS A 269 5.82 6.42 -15.89
C LYS A 269 5.49 5.28 -14.93
N ASN A 270 6.33 4.24 -14.95
CA ASN A 270 6.19 3.14 -14.02
C ASN A 270 6.34 3.63 -12.56
N PRO A 271 5.46 3.20 -11.64
CA PRO A 271 5.59 3.55 -10.24
C PRO A 271 6.83 2.93 -9.62
N ASN A 272 7.43 3.64 -8.68
CA ASN A 272 8.52 3.11 -7.87
C ASN A 272 7.97 2.24 -6.73
N PRO A 273 8.76 1.27 -6.23
CA PRO A 273 8.42 0.55 -5.03
C PRO A 273 8.19 1.49 -3.85
N SER A 274 7.20 1.22 -3.01
CA SER A 274 6.97 1.95 -1.77
C SER A 274 7.70 1.26 -0.63
N LEU A 275 8.47 2.03 0.15
CA LEU A 275 9.20 1.54 1.31
C LEU A 275 8.90 2.44 2.50
N SER A 276 8.64 1.83 3.65
CA SER A 276 8.55 2.56 4.92
C SER A 276 9.23 1.80 6.05
N LEU A 277 9.83 2.56 6.97
CA LEU A 277 10.43 2.07 8.21
C LEU A 277 10.04 3.01 9.34
N GLY A 278 9.54 2.48 10.44
CA GLY A 278 9.09 3.34 11.53
C GLY A 278 8.85 2.63 12.84
N VAL A 279 8.29 3.40 13.76
CA VAL A 279 7.91 2.96 15.10
C VAL A 279 6.42 3.12 15.31
N GLU A 280 5.86 2.21 16.07
CA GLU A 280 4.46 2.22 16.48
C GLU A 280 4.39 2.23 18.00
N PHE A 281 3.59 3.15 18.55
CA PHE A 281 3.25 3.22 19.95
C PHE A 281 1.76 2.91 20.10
N THR A 282 1.42 1.86 20.87
CA THR A 282 0.04 1.42 21.04
C THR A 282 -0.36 1.36 22.50
N THR A 283 -1.55 1.86 22.79
CA THR A 283 -2.26 1.67 24.04
C THR A 283 -3.52 0.82 23.79
N SER A 284 -4.39 0.68 24.77
CA SER A 284 -5.64 -0.07 24.60
C SER A 284 -6.56 0.50 23.52
N SER A 285 -6.54 1.82 23.30
CA SER A 285 -7.48 2.52 22.40
C SER A 285 -6.80 3.42 21.37
N HIS A 286 -5.48 3.64 21.45
CA HIS A 286 -4.76 4.51 20.54
C HIS A 286 -3.58 3.77 19.89
N SER A 287 -3.32 4.07 18.64
CA SER A 287 -2.08 3.73 17.94
C SER A 287 -1.51 4.99 17.30
N PHE A 288 -0.24 5.22 17.52
CA PHE A 288 0.52 6.28 16.90
C PHE A 288 1.70 5.66 16.14
N GLN A 289 1.80 5.94 14.86
CA GLN A 289 2.87 5.47 14.00
C GLN A 289 3.65 6.66 13.45
N LEU A 290 4.97 6.64 13.56
CA LEU A 290 5.89 7.61 12.98
C LEU A 290 6.88 6.85 12.11
N PHE A 291 7.05 7.26 10.85
CA PHE A 291 7.89 6.52 9.91
C PHE A 291 8.48 7.39 8.80
N PHE A 292 9.62 6.93 8.28
CA PHE A 292 10.18 7.37 7.03
C PHE A 292 9.61 6.55 5.89
N THR A 293 9.28 7.20 4.77
CA THR A 293 8.72 6.55 3.61
C THR A 293 9.04 7.34 2.34
N ASN A 294 8.94 6.68 1.18
CA ASN A 294 9.04 7.36 -0.12
C ASN A 294 7.68 7.55 -0.80
N PHE A 295 6.58 7.09 -0.21
CA PHE A 295 5.26 7.29 -0.78
C PHE A 295 4.56 8.50 -0.15
N TYR A 296 3.92 9.28 -1.02
CA TYR A 296 3.30 10.56 -0.66
C TYR A 296 1.78 10.47 -0.59
N PHE A 297 1.18 9.62 -1.41
CA PHE A 297 -0.27 9.49 -1.50
C PHE A 297 -0.84 8.65 -0.35
N LEU A 298 -2.05 9.02 0.09
CA LEU A 298 -2.75 8.39 1.21
C LEU A 298 -3.87 7.43 0.76
N ASN A 299 -4.25 7.50 -0.51
CA ASN A 299 -5.15 6.52 -1.09
C ASN A 299 -4.33 5.38 -1.69
N PRO A 300 -4.60 4.11 -1.33
CA PRO A 300 -3.77 2.98 -1.75
C PRO A 300 -3.79 2.74 -3.26
N ALA A 301 -4.93 2.96 -3.95
CA ALA A 301 -4.99 2.82 -5.40
C ALA A 301 -4.08 3.83 -6.11
N ILE A 302 -4.10 5.07 -5.64
CA ILE A 302 -3.29 6.16 -6.20
C ILE A 302 -1.82 5.93 -5.87
N ASN A 303 -1.51 5.51 -4.63
CA ASN A 303 -0.13 5.29 -4.22
C ASN A 303 0.53 4.18 -5.05
N ASN A 304 -0.13 3.05 -5.24
CA ASN A 304 0.39 1.94 -6.04
C ASN A 304 0.67 2.33 -7.50
N MET A 305 -0.14 3.22 -8.07
CA MET A 305 -0.08 3.52 -9.50
C MET A 305 0.78 4.75 -9.83
N TYR A 306 0.91 5.68 -8.88
CA TYR A 306 1.52 7.00 -9.16
C TYR A 306 2.70 7.35 -8.24
N ASN A 307 3.26 6.42 -7.47
CA ASN A 307 4.42 6.70 -6.65
C ASN A 307 5.65 7.02 -7.52
N SER A 308 5.93 8.30 -7.69
CA SER A 308 7.07 8.81 -8.45
C SER A 308 8.34 8.97 -7.62
N ASN A 309 8.26 8.84 -6.29
CA ASN A 309 9.42 8.98 -5.42
C ASN A 309 10.24 7.70 -5.41
N ASN A 310 11.47 7.81 -5.86
CA ASN A 310 12.37 6.68 -5.92
C ASN A 310 13.16 6.53 -4.62
N PRO A 311 13.13 5.35 -3.94
CA PRO A 311 13.92 5.12 -2.76
C PRO A 311 15.42 4.92 -3.05
N PHE A 312 15.75 4.40 -4.25
CA PHE A 312 17.12 4.04 -4.62
C PHE A 312 17.56 4.76 -5.89
N THR A 313 18.83 5.18 -5.96
CA THR A 313 19.40 5.71 -7.18
C THR A 313 19.69 4.56 -8.15
N TYR A 314 19.26 4.69 -9.39
CA TYR A 314 19.56 3.71 -10.44
C TYR A 314 19.79 4.41 -11.78
N THR A 315 20.46 3.72 -12.70
CA THR A 315 20.64 4.17 -14.06
C THR A 315 19.53 3.59 -14.92
N ASP A 316 18.64 4.44 -15.42
CA ASP A 316 17.64 4.04 -16.39
C ASP A 316 18.27 4.02 -17.77
N LYS A 317 18.20 2.87 -18.43
CA LYS A 317 18.67 2.66 -19.81
C LYS A 317 17.51 2.63 -20.81
N SER A 318 16.29 2.79 -20.33
CA SER A 318 15.09 2.84 -21.17
C SER A 318 14.72 4.28 -21.45
N THR A 319 14.47 4.63 -22.69
CA THR A 319 13.80 5.87 -23.05
C THR A 319 12.32 5.69 -22.80
N ASP A 320 11.82 6.15 -21.66
CA ASP A 320 10.38 6.15 -21.33
C ASP A 320 9.59 7.18 -22.17
N ASP A 321 10.27 8.04 -22.94
CA ASP A 321 9.66 8.98 -23.87
C ASP A 321 9.82 8.50 -25.31
N PRO A 322 8.73 8.05 -25.96
CA PRO A 322 8.77 7.61 -27.36
C PRO A 322 9.12 8.73 -28.34
N ASN A 323 9.11 10.01 -27.92
CA ASN A 323 9.53 11.15 -28.76
C ASN A 323 11.05 11.38 -28.71
N THR A 324 11.78 10.76 -27.78
CA THR A 324 13.24 10.85 -27.64
C THR A 324 13.97 9.60 -28.12
N ALA A 325 13.33 8.76 -28.93
CA ALA A 325 13.83 7.45 -29.38
C ALA A 325 15.21 7.44 -30.07
N ASN A 326 15.82 8.58 -30.30
CA ASN A 326 17.13 8.72 -30.94
C ASN A 326 18.28 9.07 -29.99
N LEU A 327 18.02 9.27 -28.70
CA LEU A 327 19.05 9.55 -27.71
C LEU A 327 19.00 8.49 -26.61
N ILE A 328 19.78 7.43 -26.78
CA ILE A 328 20.05 6.43 -25.73
C ILE A 328 21.07 7.09 -24.76
N GLU A 329 20.65 8.10 -24.04
CA GLU A 329 21.38 8.57 -22.87
C GLU A 329 20.84 7.82 -21.64
N SER A 330 21.71 7.05 -21.00
CA SER A 330 21.42 6.48 -19.69
C SER A 330 21.18 7.62 -18.68
N THR A 331 19.93 7.78 -18.27
CA THR A 331 19.56 8.81 -17.29
C THR A 331 19.77 8.26 -15.89
N ILE A 332 20.54 8.98 -15.07
CA ILE A 332 20.65 8.66 -13.64
C ILE A 332 19.38 9.15 -12.95
N VAL A 333 18.53 8.21 -12.53
CA VAL A 333 17.37 8.51 -11.71
C VAL A 333 17.83 8.59 -10.25
N LYS A 334 17.85 9.80 -9.72
CA LYS A 334 18.28 10.05 -8.32
C LYS A 334 17.24 9.45 -7.37
N GLY A 335 17.73 8.63 -6.44
CA GLY A 335 16.96 8.07 -5.32
C GLY A 335 16.97 8.95 -4.09
N GLY A 336 16.58 8.37 -2.95
CA GLY A 336 16.59 9.03 -1.65
C GLY A 336 15.46 10.04 -1.45
N ARG A 337 14.39 9.97 -2.25
CA ARG A 337 13.20 10.83 -2.11
C ARG A 337 12.32 10.31 -0.98
N PHE A 338 12.79 10.46 0.24
CA PHE A 338 12.05 10.10 1.43
C PHE A 338 11.30 11.30 2.01
N LEU A 339 10.31 11.00 2.82
CA LEU A 339 9.52 11.94 3.58
C LEU A 339 9.17 11.34 4.95
N ILE A 340 8.73 12.17 5.86
CA ILE A 340 8.21 11.74 7.15
C ILE A 340 6.69 11.60 7.03
N GLY A 341 6.17 10.52 7.60
CA GLY A 341 4.75 10.27 7.72
C GLY A 341 4.36 9.87 9.13
N PHE A 342 3.12 10.16 9.51
CA PHE A 342 2.55 9.62 10.72
C PHE A 342 1.10 9.19 10.51
N ASN A 343 0.67 8.22 11.31
CA ASN A 343 -0.73 7.82 11.43
C ASN A 343 -1.11 7.88 12.91
N ILE A 344 -2.30 8.38 13.18
CA ILE A 344 -2.94 8.34 14.50
C ILE A 344 -4.26 7.61 14.32
N THR A 345 -4.44 6.53 15.09
CA THR A 345 -5.69 5.77 15.11
C THR A 345 -6.25 5.77 16.52
N ARG A 346 -7.53 6.04 16.66
CA ARG A 346 -8.25 5.93 17.91
C ARG A 346 -9.44 5.00 17.77
N LEU A 347 -9.62 4.10 18.74
CA LEU A 347 -10.72 3.14 18.81
C LEU A 347 -11.60 3.48 19.99
N TRP A 348 -12.93 3.46 19.78
CA TRP A 348 -13.94 3.53 20.83
C TRP A 348 -14.82 2.27 20.71
N ASN A 349 -15.00 1.58 21.81
CA ASN A 349 -15.93 0.46 21.91
C ASN A 349 -17.04 0.85 22.86
N TYR A 350 -18.28 0.87 22.35
CA TYR A 350 -19.47 1.23 23.08
C TYR A 350 -20.29 -0.02 23.43
#